data_b859da2027474966f7eff1e685dff129
#
_entry.id   b859da2027474966f7eff1e685dff129
#
_cell.length_a   1.000
_cell.length_b   1.000
_cell.length_c   1.000
_cell.angle_alpha   90.00
_cell.angle_beta   90.00
_cell.angle_gamma   90.00
#
_symmetry.space_group_name_H-M   'P 1'
#
loop_
_entity.id
_entity.type
_entity.pdbx_description
1 polymer ?
#
loop_
_entity_poly.entity_id
_entity_poly.type
_entity_poly.pdbx_seq_one_letter_code
_entity_poly.pdbx_strand_id
1 'polypeptide(L)'
;MTNNKIYSKMKIRSKAPLRLGLAGGGSDVSPYSDIYGGLILNATINLYAYCTIEETDDNQIVINAYDVCCHKSYPLGKYLEIDGDASLIKGVYNRIMKDYVFDVKSFKITTYNDAPAGSGLGTSSTMVVCILKAFVEWLSLPLGDYESVSFTHLRA
;
A
#
# COMPACT_ATOMS: atom_id res chain seq x y z
N MET A 1 -6.57 40.48 -14.87
CA MET A 1 -5.33 39.68 -14.93
C MET A 1 -5.48 38.57 -13.92
N THR A 2 -5.97 37.42 -14.36
CA THR A 2 -6.18 36.24 -13.51
C THR A 2 -4.84 35.50 -13.37
N ASN A 3 -4.25 35.58 -12.18
CA ASN A 3 -3.07 34.78 -11.82
C ASN A 3 -3.46 33.30 -11.83
N ASN A 4 -3.27 32.61 -12.95
CA ASN A 4 -3.25 31.14 -12.99
C ASN A 4 -1.99 30.66 -12.28
N LYS A 5 -2.06 30.51 -10.95
CA LYS A 5 -1.11 29.71 -10.20
C LYS A 5 -1.29 28.26 -10.68
N ILE A 6 -0.40 27.80 -11.55
CA ILE A 6 -0.26 26.38 -11.90
C ILE A 6 0.21 25.68 -10.63
N TYR A 7 -0.73 25.19 -9.80
CA TYR A 7 -0.41 24.27 -8.73
C TYR A 7 0.02 22.97 -9.41
N SER A 8 1.30 22.63 -9.36
CA SER A 8 1.75 21.31 -9.79
C SER A 8 1.06 20.26 -8.91
N LYS A 9 0.24 19.41 -9.52
CA LYS A 9 -0.41 18.30 -8.82
C LYS A 9 0.64 17.45 -8.13
N MET A 10 0.38 17.11 -6.87
CA MET A 10 1.31 16.33 -6.08
C MET A 10 1.43 14.91 -6.67
N LYS A 11 2.66 14.43 -6.82
CA LYS A 11 2.97 13.08 -7.24
C LYS A 11 3.97 12.47 -6.26
N ILE A 12 3.54 11.41 -5.58
CA ILE A 12 4.34 10.67 -4.61
C ILE A 12 4.66 9.30 -5.18
N ARG A 13 5.89 8.86 -5.01
CA ARG A 13 6.31 7.50 -5.34
C ARG A 13 7.01 6.88 -4.14
N SER A 14 6.51 5.74 -3.69
CA SER A 14 7.14 4.88 -2.70
C SER A 14 7.77 3.65 -3.35
N LYS A 15 8.77 3.09 -2.68
CA LYS A 15 9.51 1.90 -3.09
C LYS A 15 9.89 1.09 -1.85
N ALA A 16 9.63 -0.20 -1.85
CA ALA A 16 9.99 -1.10 -0.75
C ALA A 16 10.65 -2.39 -1.29
N PRO A 17 11.77 -2.84 -0.70
CA PRO A 17 12.45 -4.06 -1.15
C PRO A 17 11.64 -5.31 -0.80
N LEU A 18 11.62 -6.27 -1.71
CA LEU A 18 11.15 -7.62 -1.45
C LEU A 18 12.15 -8.36 -0.55
N ARG A 19 11.71 -9.47 0.03
CA ARG A 19 12.52 -10.26 0.97
C ARG A 19 12.52 -11.73 0.62
N LEU A 20 13.64 -12.39 0.91
CA LEU A 20 13.79 -13.83 0.89
C LEU A 20 13.82 -14.34 2.33
N GLY A 21 12.83 -15.16 2.71
CA GLY A 21 12.85 -15.89 3.98
C GLY A 21 13.78 -17.08 3.88
N LEU A 22 14.89 -17.06 4.62
CA LEU A 22 15.93 -18.10 4.60
C LEU A 22 15.64 -19.22 5.59
N ALA A 23 15.13 -18.89 6.78
CA ALA A 23 14.79 -19.84 7.82
C ALA A 23 13.75 -19.27 8.81
N GLY A 24 13.06 -20.16 9.54
CA GLY A 24 12.17 -19.83 10.64
C GLY A 24 10.81 -19.26 10.26
N GLY A 25 10.46 -19.25 8.98
CA GLY A 25 9.19 -18.68 8.52
C GLY A 25 7.98 -19.34 9.18
N GLY A 26 7.06 -18.51 9.74
CA GLY A 26 5.90 -18.97 10.48
C GLY A 26 6.13 -19.15 11.99
N SER A 27 7.38 -19.19 12.47
CA SER A 27 7.63 -19.25 13.92
C SER A 27 7.33 -17.94 14.65
N ASP A 28 7.19 -16.84 13.93
CA ASP A 28 6.87 -15.51 14.42
C ASP A 28 5.36 -15.21 14.50
N VAL A 29 4.51 -16.20 14.21
CA VAL A 29 3.05 -16.03 14.19
C VAL A 29 2.43 -16.72 15.40
N SER A 30 1.47 -16.00 16.05
CA SER A 30 0.62 -16.55 17.10
C SER A 30 -0.22 -17.75 16.57
N PRO A 31 -0.44 -18.83 17.36
CA PRO A 31 -0.04 -19.02 18.75
C PRO A 31 1.36 -19.59 18.98
N TYR A 32 2.10 -19.95 17.91
CA TYR A 32 3.41 -20.58 18.06
C TYR A 32 4.42 -19.68 18.76
N SER A 33 4.53 -18.42 18.30
CA SER A 33 5.46 -17.44 18.89
C SER A 33 5.18 -17.16 20.36
N ASP A 34 3.90 -17.22 20.78
CA ASP A 34 3.48 -16.93 22.15
C ASP A 34 3.93 -18.02 23.14
N ILE A 35 4.08 -19.27 22.67
CA ILE A 35 4.40 -20.43 23.49
C ILE A 35 5.89 -20.77 23.42
N TYR A 36 6.48 -20.73 22.23
CA TYR A 36 7.84 -21.24 21.97
C TYR A 36 8.83 -20.14 21.61
N GLY A 37 8.37 -18.91 21.42
CA GLY A 37 9.14 -17.84 20.82
C GLY A 37 9.30 -18.02 19.30
N GLY A 38 9.64 -16.95 18.60
CA GLY A 38 9.85 -16.97 17.15
C GLY A 38 11.23 -16.45 16.76
N LEU A 39 11.86 -17.09 15.78
CA LEU A 39 13.11 -16.62 15.21
C LEU A 39 13.08 -16.77 13.69
N ILE A 40 13.28 -15.63 12.98
CA ILE A 40 13.29 -15.59 11.52
C ILE A 40 14.62 -15.07 11.00
N LEU A 41 15.13 -15.69 9.96
CA LEU A 41 16.23 -15.17 9.16
C LEU A 41 15.71 -14.73 7.79
N ASN A 42 15.77 -13.44 7.53
CA ASN A 42 15.37 -12.84 6.25
C ASN A 42 16.52 -12.04 5.63
N ALA A 43 16.52 -11.96 4.31
CA ALA A 43 17.39 -11.05 3.56
C ALA A 43 16.54 -10.21 2.61
N THR A 44 16.77 -8.90 2.58
CA THR A 44 16.23 -8.05 1.50
C THR A 44 16.98 -8.32 0.20
N ILE A 45 16.26 -8.24 -0.92
CA ILE A 45 16.81 -8.52 -2.25
C ILE A 45 16.63 -7.29 -3.15
N ASN A 46 17.34 -7.25 -4.27
CA ASN A 46 17.28 -6.16 -5.24
C ASN A 46 16.09 -6.30 -6.20
N LEU A 47 14.92 -6.66 -5.65
CA LEU A 47 13.61 -6.62 -6.30
C LEU A 47 12.67 -5.81 -5.41
N TYR A 48 11.75 -5.07 -6.00
CA TYR A 48 10.99 -4.08 -5.27
C TYR A 48 9.50 -4.10 -5.60
N ALA A 49 8.69 -3.65 -4.65
CA ALA A 49 7.35 -3.18 -4.88
C ALA A 49 7.38 -1.65 -5.05
N TYR A 50 6.52 -1.13 -5.92
CA TYR A 50 6.38 0.29 -6.21
C TYR A 50 4.93 0.72 -6.11
N CYS A 51 4.71 1.89 -5.53
CA CYS A 51 3.41 2.54 -5.52
C CYS A 51 3.59 4.02 -5.88
N THR A 52 2.77 4.51 -6.82
CA THR A 52 2.74 5.92 -7.19
C THR A 52 1.33 6.45 -6.98
N ILE A 53 1.19 7.57 -6.27
CA ILE A 53 -0.06 8.32 -6.12
C ILE A 53 0.10 9.65 -6.86
N GLU A 54 -0.86 9.97 -7.72
CA GLU A 54 -0.95 11.23 -8.46
C GLU A 54 -2.28 11.89 -8.12
N GLU A 55 -2.26 13.10 -7.56
CA GLU A 55 -3.46 13.89 -7.30
C GLU A 55 -4.14 14.29 -8.60
N THR A 56 -5.48 14.16 -8.65
CA THR A 56 -6.29 14.51 -9.83
C THR A 56 -7.44 15.44 -9.43
N ASP A 57 -8.20 15.96 -10.41
CA ASP A 57 -9.36 16.85 -10.16
C ASP A 57 -10.63 16.30 -10.86
N ASP A 58 -10.65 15.02 -11.18
CA ASP A 58 -11.70 14.38 -11.97
C ASP A 58 -12.83 13.76 -11.12
N ASN A 59 -12.81 13.99 -9.80
CA ASN A 59 -13.76 13.42 -8.83
C ASN A 59 -13.83 11.88 -8.89
N GLN A 60 -12.70 11.24 -9.18
CA GLN A 60 -12.60 9.80 -9.28
C GLN A 60 -11.38 9.27 -8.50
N ILE A 61 -11.44 7.98 -8.19
CA ILE A 61 -10.32 7.19 -7.71
C ILE A 61 -9.96 6.21 -8.82
N VAL A 62 -8.79 6.37 -9.44
CA VAL A 62 -8.31 5.51 -10.51
C VAL A 62 -7.28 4.53 -9.96
N ILE A 63 -7.52 3.24 -10.11
CA ILE A 63 -6.60 2.17 -9.67
C ILE A 63 -6.00 1.48 -10.88
N ASN A 64 -4.68 1.52 -11.00
CA ASN A 64 -3.87 0.82 -12.00
C ASN A 64 -2.93 -0.15 -11.28
N ALA A 65 -3.40 -1.36 -10.99
CA ALA A 65 -2.62 -2.40 -10.33
C ALA A 65 -2.08 -3.38 -11.38
N TYR A 66 -0.86 -3.12 -11.88
CA TYR A 66 -0.23 -3.93 -12.93
C TYR A 66 0.11 -5.34 -12.47
N ASP A 67 0.41 -5.51 -11.18
CA ASP A 67 0.73 -6.79 -10.54
C ASP A 67 -0.45 -7.77 -10.50
N VAL A 68 -1.69 -7.28 -10.60
CA VAL A 68 -2.92 -8.07 -10.62
C VAL A 68 -3.79 -7.77 -11.85
N CYS A 69 -3.24 -7.10 -12.86
CA CYS A 69 -3.91 -6.73 -14.12
C CYS A 69 -5.27 -6.01 -13.92
N CYS A 70 -5.36 -5.17 -12.89
CA CYS A 70 -6.57 -4.40 -12.58
C CYS A 70 -6.40 -2.94 -13.00
N HIS A 71 -7.34 -2.47 -13.86
CA HIS A 71 -7.41 -1.07 -14.30
C HIS A 71 -8.86 -0.61 -14.19
N LYS A 72 -9.21 0.08 -13.10
CA LYS A 72 -10.59 0.50 -12.81
C LYS A 72 -10.66 1.91 -12.25
N SER A 73 -11.77 2.57 -12.53
CA SER A 73 -12.13 3.87 -11.95
C SER A 73 -13.35 3.72 -11.06
N TYR A 74 -13.32 4.40 -9.93
CA TYR A 74 -14.39 4.41 -8.93
C TYR A 74 -14.82 5.86 -8.68
N PRO A 75 -16.11 6.10 -8.38
CA PRO A 75 -16.55 7.40 -7.89
C PRO A 75 -15.78 7.79 -6.61
N LEU A 76 -15.51 9.09 -6.45
CA LEU A 76 -14.88 9.59 -5.23
C LEU A 76 -15.76 9.28 -4.02
N GLY A 77 -15.20 8.65 -3.00
CA GLY A 77 -15.91 8.23 -1.78
C GLY A 77 -14.98 7.75 -0.69
N LYS A 78 -15.44 7.78 0.56
CA LYS A 78 -14.67 7.33 1.73
C LYS A 78 -14.49 5.82 1.83
N TYR A 79 -15.23 5.06 1.05
CA TYR A 79 -15.21 3.60 1.07
C TYR A 79 -15.26 3.04 -0.33
N LEU A 80 -14.40 2.07 -0.59
CA LEU A 80 -14.39 1.25 -1.81
C LEU A 80 -14.78 -0.17 -1.45
N GLU A 81 -15.78 -0.72 -2.12
CA GLU A 81 -16.21 -2.11 -1.93
C GLU A 81 -15.07 -3.07 -2.30
N ILE A 82 -14.80 -4.05 -1.42
CA ILE A 82 -13.79 -5.09 -1.64
C ILE A 82 -14.45 -6.24 -2.40
N ASP A 83 -14.41 -6.14 -3.72
CA ASP A 83 -15.06 -7.06 -4.66
C ASP A 83 -14.11 -8.10 -5.28
N GLY A 84 -12.92 -8.27 -4.71
CA GLY A 84 -11.86 -9.14 -5.21
C GLY A 84 -10.80 -8.42 -6.05
N ASP A 85 -11.18 -7.39 -6.81
CA ASP A 85 -10.24 -6.63 -7.64
C ASP A 85 -9.44 -5.62 -6.80
N ALA A 86 -8.10 -5.64 -6.93
CA ALA A 86 -7.19 -4.74 -6.23
C ALA A 86 -7.46 -4.63 -4.71
N SER A 87 -7.85 -5.73 -4.08
CA SER A 87 -8.31 -5.79 -2.68
C SER A 87 -7.32 -5.20 -1.69
N LEU A 88 -6.00 -5.37 -1.91
CA LEU A 88 -4.96 -4.76 -1.07
C LEU A 88 -5.03 -3.23 -1.08
N ILE A 89 -5.16 -2.63 -2.26
CA ILE A 89 -5.23 -1.17 -2.41
C ILE A 89 -6.48 -0.64 -1.73
N LYS A 90 -7.64 -1.28 -1.99
CA LYS A 90 -8.93 -0.90 -1.40
C LYS A 90 -8.93 -1.06 0.12
N GLY A 91 -8.35 -2.15 0.64
CA GLY A 91 -8.24 -2.40 2.08
C GLY A 91 -7.42 -1.33 2.79
N VAL A 92 -6.24 -1.00 2.25
CA VAL A 92 -5.38 0.07 2.80
C VAL A 92 -6.08 1.43 2.71
N TYR A 93 -6.67 1.76 1.55
CA TYR A 93 -7.43 2.99 1.36
C TYR A 93 -8.55 3.13 2.38
N ASN A 94 -9.44 2.14 2.49
CA ASN A 94 -10.58 2.15 3.40
C ASN A 94 -10.14 2.34 4.85
N ARG A 95 -9.04 1.70 5.25
CA ARG A 95 -8.50 1.82 6.60
C ARG A 95 -7.97 3.23 6.87
N ILE A 96 -7.22 3.81 5.93
CA ILE A 96 -6.70 5.17 6.04
C ILE A 96 -7.85 6.18 6.09
N MET A 97 -8.84 6.05 5.22
CA MET A 97 -10.01 6.94 5.19
C MET A 97 -10.81 6.87 6.48
N LYS A 98 -10.93 5.68 7.08
CA LYS A 98 -11.63 5.48 8.34
C LYS A 98 -10.91 6.14 9.51
N ASP A 99 -9.60 5.95 9.62
CA ASP A 99 -8.86 6.28 10.82
C ASP A 99 -8.28 7.70 10.81
N TYR A 100 -7.98 8.26 9.62
CA TYR A 100 -7.16 9.48 9.52
C TYR A 100 -7.72 10.58 8.61
N VAL A 101 -8.69 10.29 7.73
CA VAL A 101 -9.08 11.25 6.70
C VAL A 101 -10.54 11.68 6.83
N PHE A 102 -10.74 13.01 6.93
CA PHE A 102 -12.08 13.61 6.99
C PHE A 102 -12.57 14.06 5.61
N ASP A 103 -11.66 14.47 4.72
CA ASP A 103 -11.98 14.95 3.38
C ASP A 103 -11.28 14.11 2.31
N VAL A 104 -12.04 13.67 1.30
CA VAL A 104 -11.57 12.75 0.28
C VAL A 104 -11.13 13.54 -0.94
N LYS A 105 -9.90 13.25 -1.40
CA LYS A 105 -9.34 13.83 -2.62
C LYS A 105 -9.32 12.81 -3.75
N SER A 106 -9.51 13.27 -4.97
CA SER A 106 -9.35 12.44 -6.16
C SER A 106 -7.88 12.16 -6.46
N PHE A 107 -7.60 10.92 -6.85
CA PHE A 107 -6.24 10.48 -7.14
C PHE A 107 -6.22 9.29 -8.10
N LYS A 108 -5.06 9.12 -8.73
CA LYS A 108 -4.70 7.92 -9.45
C LYS A 108 -3.60 7.20 -8.69
N ILE A 109 -3.82 5.93 -8.35
CA ILE A 109 -2.82 5.05 -7.75
C ILE A 109 -2.35 4.02 -8.78
N THR A 110 -1.03 3.85 -8.87
CA THR A 110 -0.40 2.87 -9.74
C THR A 110 0.54 1.99 -8.93
N THR A 111 0.34 0.66 -9.00
CA THR A 111 1.20 -0.33 -8.32
C THR A 111 1.89 -1.25 -9.32
N TYR A 112 3.09 -1.69 -8.94
CA TYR A 112 3.91 -2.62 -9.72
C TYR A 112 4.85 -3.40 -8.79
N ASN A 113 5.07 -4.68 -9.08
CA ASN A 113 6.06 -5.54 -8.42
C ASN A 113 7.08 -6.06 -9.43
N ASP A 114 8.35 -6.13 -9.04
CA ASP A 114 9.41 -6.77 -9.83
C ASP A 114 9.29 -8.31 -9.83
N ALA A 115 8.53 -8.88 -8.90
CA ALA A 115 8.27 -10.32 -8.82
C ALA A 115 6.76 -10.62 -8.90
N PRO A 116 6.36 -11.75 -9.49
CA PRO A 116 4.96 -12.12 -9.61
C PRO A 116 4.33 -12.42 -8.24
N ALA A 117 3.01 -12.25 -8.15
CA ALA A 117 2.24 -12.67 -7.00
C ALA A 117 2.42 -14.17 -6.76
N GLY A 118 2.54 -14.59 -5.48
CA GLY A 118 2.77 -16.00 -5.14
C GLY A 118 4.21 -16.48 -5.24
N SER A 119 5.18 -15.61 -5.56
CA SER A 119 6.61 -15.98 -5.65
C SER A 119 7.26 -16.37 -4.32
N GLY A 120 6.57 -16.25 -3.18
CA GLY A 120 7.15 -16.47 -1.85
C GLY A 120 8.08 -15.37 -1.34
N LEU A 121 8.23 -14.27 -2.11
CA LEU A 121 9.14 -13.16 -1.78
C LEU A 121 8.48 -12.06 -0.93
N GLY A 122 7.32 -12.34 -0.34
CA GLY A 122 6.58 -11.39 0.50
C GLY A 122 5.96 -10.23 -0.28
N THR A 123 5.63 -10.42 -1.57
CA THR A 123 5.11 -9.37 -2.48
C THR A 123 3.89 -8.65 -1.91
N SER A 124 2.90 -9.38 -1.37
CA SER A 124 1.67 -8.77 -0.82
C SER A 124 1.95 -7.88 0.39
N SER A 125 2.72 -8.37 1.38
CA SER A 125 3.06 -7.58 2.58
C SER A 125 3.89 -6.36 2.23
N THR A 126 4.86 -6.51 1.33
CA THR A 126 5.69 -5.41 0.85
C THR A 126 4.87 -4.37 0.09
N MET A 127 3.88 -4.81 -0.72
CA MET A 127 2.97 -3.91 -1.42
C MET A 127 2.10 -3.10 -0.44
N VAL A 128 1.58 -3.73 0.62
CA VAL A 128 0.82 -3.01 1.67
C VAL A 128 1.65 -1.90 2.29
N VAL A 129 2.91 -2.19 2.69
CA VAL A 129 3.83 -1.17 3.23
C VAL A 129 4.08 -0.07 2.21
N CYS A 130 4.29 -0.43 0.95
CA CYS A 130 4.56 0.51 -0.12
C CYS A 130 3.36 1.45 -0.36
N ILE A 131 2.14 0.91 -0.42
CA ILE A 131 0.91 1.71 -0.58
C ILE A 131 0.71 2.63 0.62
N LEU A 132 0.83 2.08 1.84
CA LEU A 132 0.67 2.85 3.07
C LEU A 132 1.63 4.02 3.12
N LYS A 133 2.93 3.79 2.83
CA LYS A 133 3.94 4.86 2.83
C LYS A 133 3.63 5.95 1.81
N ALA A 134 3.12 5.58 0.62
CA ALA A 134 2.69 6.57 -0.37
C ALA A 134 1.53 7.45 0.14
N PHE A 135 0.54 6.87 0.82
CA PHE A 135 -0.56 7.62 1.42
C PHE A 135 -0.11 8.49 2.60
N VAL A 136 0.78 7.98 3.46
CA VAL A 136 1.33 8.73 4.59
C VAL A 136 2.00 10.01 4.11
N GLU A 137 2.85 9.92 3.10
CA GLU A 137 3.52 11.08 2.50
C GLU A 137 2.52 12.00 1.77
N TRP A 138 1.61 11.44 0.97
CA TRP A 138 0.65 12.25 0.20
C TRP A 138 -0.30 13.04 1.10
N LEU A 139 -0.79 12.44 2.17
CA LEU A 139 -1.77 13.02 3.08
C LEU A 139 -1.12 13.64 4.33
N SER A 140 0.22 13.58 4.45
CA SER A 140 0.98 14.04 5.64
C SER A 140 0.43 13.45 6.93
N LEU A 141 0.20 12.13 6.95
CA LEU A 141 -0.37 11.45 8.11
C LEU A 141 0.65 11.32 9.25
N PRO A 142 0.24 11.41 10.52
CA PRO A 142 1.11 11.29 11.68
C PRO A 142 1.45 9.82 12.00
N LEU A 143 1.97 9.08 11.01
CA LEU A 143 2.34 7.67 11.13
C LEU A 143 3.84 7.51 10.96
N GLY A 144 4.49 6.95 11.99
CA GLY A 144 5.91 6.59 11.95
C GLY A 144 6.15 5.28 11.17
N ASP A 145 7.42 4.98 10.91
CA ASP A 145 7.80 3.76 10.17
C ASP A 145 7.39 2.48 10.91
N TYR A 146 7.47 2.47 12.25
CA TYR A 146 7.07 1.32 13.07
C TYR A 146 5.55 1.06 13.00
N GLU A 147 4.74 2.10 13.09
CA GLU A 147 3.28 2.00 12.98
C GLU A 147 2.86 1.55 11.58
N SER A 148 3.59 1.99 10.55
CA SER A 148 3.36 1.55 9.16
C SER A 148 3.59 0.05 8.97
N VAL A 149 4.55 -0.54 9.66
CA VAL A 149 4.81 -2.00 9.61
C VAL A 149 3.72 -2.78 10.34
N SER A 150 3.19 -2.28 11.47
CA SER A 150 2.11 -2.95 12.20
C SER A 150 0.79 -3.02 11.43
N PHE A 151 0.57 -2.13 10.46
CA PHE A 151 -0.56 -2.23 9.51
C PHE A 151 -0.54 -3.51 8.66
N THR A 152 0.60 -4.13 8.45
CA THR A 152 0.70 -5.39 7.67
C THR A 152 0.09 -6.59 8.39
N HIS A 153 -0.09 -6.52 9.71
CA HIS A 153 -0.74 -7.56 10.52
C HIS A 153 -2.28 -7.48 10.49
N LEU A 154 -2.82 -6.42 9.90
CA LEU A 154 -4.27 -6.30 9.70
C LEU A 154 -4.65 -7.10 8.45
N ARG A 155 -4.81 -8.41 8.63
CA ARG A 155 -5.48 -9.25 7.64
C ARG A 155 -6.90 -8.74 7.42
N ALA A 156 -7.23 -8.50 6.16
CA ALA A 156 -8.60 -8.28 5.72
C ALA A 156 -9.44 -9.52 5.99
#